data_51ab0b3f3448e5c81c44313d1c4faf0a
#
_entry.id   51ab0b3f3448e5c81c44313d1c4faf0a
#
_cell.length_a   1.000
_cell.length_b   1.000
_cell.length_c   1.000
_cell.angle_alpha   90.00
_cell.angle_beta   90.00
_cell.angle_gamma   90.00
#
_symmetry.space_group_name_H-M   'P 1'
#
loop_
_entity.id
_entity.type
_entity.pdbx_description
1 polymer ?
#
loop_
_entity_poly.entity_id
_entity_poly.type
_entity_poly.pdbx_seq_one_letter_code
_entity_poly.pdbx_strand_id
1 'polypeptide(L)'
;MMSERTSACRDCEELAATLEDTTELDRAIADTQEEIDTIVERNRRLIREQAATGMAAEEFDEKAAMLNEHYTAADGKLSRLKATREDHLTRSKAIRRFLTLLAEQPVSLVDWDEQAWNLLVSQVTIREDGSAEFVFRGEITITVKAK
;
A
#
# COMPACT_ATOMS: atom_id res chain seq x y z
N MET A 1 23.45 11.05 -22.28
CA MET A 1 22.27 10.28 -22.71
C MET A 1 22.15 8.90 -22.04
N MET A 2 23.18 8.09 -22.04
CA MET A 2 23.20 6.83 -21.28
C MET A 2 23.07 7.04 -19.77
N SER A 3 23.63 8.12 -19.21
CA SER A 3 23.60 8.40 -17.77
C SER A 3 22.20 8.73 -17.25
N GLU A 4 21.35 9.43 -18.00
CA GLU A 4 20.00 9.79 -17.58
C GLU A 4 19.06 8.57 -17.58
N ARG A 5 19.16 7.71 -18.58
CA ARG A 5 18.42 6.45 -18.65
C ARG A 5 18.84 5.51 -17.50
N THR A 6 20.13 5.44 -17.23
CA THR A 6 20.68 4.64 -16.12
C THR A 6 20.23 5.20 -14.77
N SER A 7 20.18 6.53 -14.62
CA SER A 7 19.67 7.18 -13.41
C SER A 7 18.18 6.89 -13.19
N ALA A 8 17.35 7.03 -14.23
CA ALA A 8 15.93 6.74 -14.17
C ALA A 8 15.66 5.26 -13.81
N CYS A 9 16.42 4.33 -14.39
CA CYS A 9 16.31 2.91 -14.04
C CYS A 9 16.71 2.65 -12.59
N ARG A 10 17.76 3.32 -12.10
CA ARG A 10 18.18 3.22 -10.69
C ARG A 10 17.09 3.73 -9.75
N ASP A 11 16.49 4.87 -10.06
CA ASP A 11 15.41 5.45 -9.25
C ASP A 11 14.20 4.51 -9.21
N CYS A 12 13.86 3.87 -10.33
CA CYS A 12 12.81 2.86 -10.37
C CYS A 12 13.16 1.61 -9.56
N GLU A 13 14.41 1.15 -9.60
CA GLU A 13 14.87 0.02 -8.79
C GLU A 13 14.80 0.34 -7.29
N GLU A 14 15.22 1.53 -6.89
CA GLU A 14 15.14 1.99 -5.50
C GLU A 14 13.68 2.09 -5.04
N LEU A 15 12.80 2.61 -5.90
CA LEU A 15 11.37 2.67 -5.61
C LEU A 15 10.77 1.27 -5.44
N ALA A 16 11.08 0.36 -6.35
CA ALA A 16 10.61 -1.03 -6.27
C ALA A 16 11.09 -1.69 -4.96
N ALA A 17 12.36 -1.51 -4.59
CA ALA A 17 12.91 -2.03 -3.35
C ALA A 17 12.24 -1.43 -2.11
N THR A 18 11.95 -0.13 -2.12
CA THR A 18 11.24 0.56 -1.04
C THR A 18 9.82 0.00 -0.87
N LEU A 19 9.10 -0.22 -1.98
CA LEU A 19 7.75 -0.78 -1.97
C LEU A 19 7.72 -2.26 -1.54
N GLU A 20 8.78 -3.01 -1.84
CA GLU A 20 8.93 -4.42 -1.40
C GLU A 20 9.20 -4.55 0.09
N ASP A 21 9.78 -3.53 0.71
CA ASP A 21 10.03 -3.52 2.14
C ASP A 21 8.72 -3.22 2.89
N THR A 22 8.00 -4.27 3.23
CA THR A 22 6.74 -4.21 3.96
C THR A 22 6.91 -4.42 5.47
N THR A 23 8.12 -4.32 5.99
CA THR A 23 8.44 -4.63 7.39
C THR A 23 7.60 -3.81 8.37
N GLU A 24 7.47 -2.50 8.16
CA GLU A 24 6.67 -1.64 9.03
C GLU A 24 5.16 -1.92 8.90
N LEU A 25 4.69 -2.17 7.67
CA LEU A 25 3.30 -2.56 7.43
C LEU A 25 2.97 -3.91 8.09
N ASP A 26 3.86 -4.87 7.97
CA ASP A 26 3.69 -6.20 8.59
C ASP A 26 3.64 -6.09 10.11
N ARG A 27 4.48 -5.24 10.69
CA ARG A 27 4.45 -4.94 12.13
C ARG A 27 3.14 -4.28 12.54
N ALA A 28 2.70 -3.26 11.82
CA ALA A 28 1.44 -2.57 12.10
C ALA A 28 0.23 -3.51 11.95
N ILE A 29 0.25 -4.42 10.99
CA ILE A 29 -0.76 -5.45 10.81
C ILE A 29 -0.77 -6.39 12.01
N ALA A 30 0.39 -6.87 12.45
CA ALA A 30 0.51 -7.75 13.62
C ALA A 30 0.02 -7.07 14.90
N ASP A 31 0.42 -5.82 15.14
CA ASP A 31 0.00 -5.03 16.31
C ASP A 31 -1.51 -4.81 16.31
N THR A 32 -2.09 -4.50 15.15
CA THR A 32 -3.54 -4.30 15.01
C THR A 32 -4.31 -5.60 15.21
N GLN A 33 -3.78 -6.72 14.74
CA GLN A 33 -4.37 -8.04 14.98
C GLN A 33 -4.35 -8.38 16.47
N GLU A 34 -3.26 -8.11 17.18
CA GLU A 34 -3.17 -8.29 18.61
C GLU A 34 -4.18 -7.39 19.38
N GLU A 35 -4.36 -6.16 18.93
CA GLU A 35 -5.39 -5.26 19.47
C GLU A 35 -6.80 -5.86 19.32
N ILE A 36 -7.12 -6.39 18.15
CA ILE A 36 -8.40 -7.07 17.88
C ILE A 36 -8.58 -8.27 18.80
N ASP A 37 -7.56 -9.11 18.94
CA ASP A 37 -7.60 -10.28 19.81
C ASP A 37 -7.85 -9.90 21.27
N THR A 38 -7.25 -8.79 21.71
CA THR A 38 -7.48 -8.22 23.05
C THR A 38 -8.92 -7.76 23.22
N ILE A 39 -9.49 -7.09 22.22
CA ILE A 39 -10.89 -6.63 22.24
C ILE A 39 -11.84 -7.84 22.32
N VAL A 40 -11.58 -8.86 21.52
CA VAL A 40 -12.38 -10.11 21.52
C VAL A 40 -12.33 -10.78 22.90
N GLU A 41 -11.16 -10.86 23.53
CA GLU A 41 -11.04 -11.45 24.86
C GLU A 41 -11.74 -10.61 25.95
N ARG A 42 -11.68 -9.29 25.86
CA ARG A 42 -12.45 -8.39 26.74
C ARG A 42 -13.94 -8.60 26.58
N ASN A 43 -14.42 -8.79 25.38
CA ASN A 43 -15.83 -9.06 25.12
C ASN A 43 -16.27 -10.40 25.72
N ARG A 44 -15.45 -11.44 25.59
CA ARG A 44 -15.70 -12.75 26.21
C ARG A 44 -15.75 -12.64 27.74
N ARG A 45 -14.85 -11.85 28.32
CA ARG A 45 -14.83 -11.59 29.78
C ARG A 45 -16.08 -10.86 30.22
N LEU A 46 -16.51 -9.84 29.49
CA LEU A 46 -17.73 -9.08 29.74
C LEU A 46 -18.97 -10.00 29.80
N ILE A 47 -19.09 -10.91 28.82
CA ILE A 47 -20.17 -11.89 28.75
C ILE A 47 -20.15 -12.81 30.00
N ARG A 48 -18.98 -13.28 30.40
CA ARG A 48 -18.82 -14.12 31.61
C ARG A 48 -19.15 -13.36 32.88
N GLU A 49 -18.74 -12.11 33.02
CA GLU A 49 -19.05 -11.25 34.16
C GLU A 49 -20.56 -10.99 34.26
N GLN A 50 -21.24 -10.74 33.16
CA GLN A 50 -22.70 -10.58 33.14
C GLN A 50 -23.40 -11.84 33.68
N ALA A 51 -22.97 -13.01 33.21
CA ALA A 51 -23.55 -14.28 33.65
C ALA A 51 -23.27 -14.57 35.13
N ALA A 52 -22.09 -14.18 35.67
CA ALA A 52 -21.69 -14.46 37.05
C ALA A 52 -22.21 -13.45 38.05
N THR A 53 -22.32 -12.16 37.69
CA THR A 53 -22.62 -11.07 38.64
C THR A 53 -24.05 -10.53 38.49
N GLY A 54 -24.78 -10.92 37.45
CA GLY A 54 -26.11 -10.36 37.18
C GLY A 54 -26.08 -8.87 36.84
N MET A 55 -25.03 -8.42 36.15
CA MET A 55 -24.86 -7.05 35.71
C MET A 55 -26.12 -6.51 35.02
N ALA A 56 -26.48 -5.25 35.31
CA ALA A 56 -27.61 -4.60 34.70
C ALA A 56 -27.49 -4.57 33.18
N ALA A 57 -28.60 -4.81 32.49
CA ALA A 57 -28.61 -4.83 31.02
C ALA A 57 -28.08 -3.55 30.37
N GLU A 58 -28.40 -2.39 30.96
CA GLU A 58 -27.93 -1.10 30.47
C GLU A 58 -26.40 -0.96 30.60
N GLU A 59 -25.82 -1.38 31.70
CA GLU A 59 -24.35 -1.36 31.89
C GLU A 59 -23.65 -2.31 30.94
N PHE A 60 -24.20 -3.49 30.70
CA PHE A 60 -23.71 -4.46 29.76
C PHE A 60 -23.73 -3.88 28.33
N ASP A 61 -24.85 -3.30 27.92
CA ASP A 61 -25.03 -2.74 26.58
C ASP A 61 -24.06 -1.58 26.33
N GLU A 62 -23.83 -0.71 27.31
CA GLU A 62 -22.85 0.38 27.18
C GLU A 62 -21.43 -0.15 26.99
N LYS A 63 -21.01 -1.13 27.80
CA LYS A 63 -19.67 -1.73 27.69
C LYS A 63 -19.51 -2.51 26.40
N ALA A 64 -20.52 -3.24 25.97
CA ALA A 64 -20.53 -3.98 24.73
C ALA A 64 -20.48 -3.04 23.51
N ALA A 65 -21.20 -1.92 23.55
CA ALA A 65 -21.17 -0.91 22.49
C ALA A 65 -19.78 -0.29 22.34
N MET A 66 -19.10 0.05 23.45
CA MET A 66 -17.73 0.57 23.42
C MET A 66 -16.75 -0.43 22.83
N LEU A 67 -16.83 -1.70 23.20
CA LEU A 67 -15.98 -2.76 22.65
C LEU A 67 -16.24 -2.96 21.16
N ASN A 68 -17.50 -2.92 20.74
CA ASN A 68 -17.86 -3.03 19.32
C ASN A 68 -17.35 -1.86 18.50
N GLU A 69 -17.38 -0.65 19.04
CA GLU A 69 -16.83 0.55 18.41
C GLU A 69 -15.32 0.44 18.21
N HIS A 70 -14.60 0.00 19.25
CA HIS A 70 -13.17 -0.26 19.18
C HIS A 70 -12.83 -1.38 18.18
N TYR A 71 -13.62 -2.44 18.18
CA TYR A 71 -13.45 -3.55 17.22
C TYR A 71 -13.61 -3.07 15.78
N THR A 72 -14.67 -2.32 15.49
CA THR A 72 -14.94 -1.80 14.14
C THR A 72 -13.83 -0.88 13.67
N ALA A 73 -13.32 -0.01 14.55
CA ALA A 73 -12.20 0.87 14.23
C ALA A 73 -10.91 0.09 13.94
N ALA A 74 -10.58 -0.90 14.78
CA ALA A 74 -9.39 -1.75 14.61
C ALA A 74 -9.49 -2.63 13.36
N ASP A 75 -10.66 -3.21 13.09
CA ASP A 75 -10.90 -4.02 11.91
C ASP A 75 -10.78 -3.21 10.61
N GLY A 76 -11.32 -1.99 10.60
CA GLY A 76 -11.15 -1.04 9.49
C GLY A 76 -9.69 -0.66 9.25
N LYS A 77 -8.95 -0.41 10.33
CA LYS A 77 -7.50 -0.14 10.27
C LYS A 77 -6.73 -1.33 9.69
N LEU A 78 -7.03 -2.54 10.15
CA LEU A 78 -6.40 -3.77 9.65
C LEU A 78 -6.65 -3.95 8.15
N SER A 79 -7.87 -3.75 7.69
CA SER A 79 -8.25 -3.84 6.29
C SER A 79 -7.47 -2.83 5.43
N ARG A 80 -7.34 -1.60 5.89
CA ARG A 80 -6.56 -0.56 5.19
C ARG A 80 -5.07 -0.90 5.12
N LEU A 81 -4.49 -1.38 6.21
CA LEU A 81 -3.09 -1.80 6.26
C LEU A 81 -2.80 -2.94 5.28
N LYS A 82 -3.67 -3.95 5.26
CA LYS A 82 -3.57 -5.08 4.31
C LYS A 82 -3.70 -4.62 2.86
N ALA A 83 -4.64 -3.72 2.57
CA ALA A 83 -4.82 -3.17 1.24
C ALA A 83 -3.61 -2.34 0.80
N THR A 84 -3.03 -1.54 1.67
CA THR A 84 -1.81 -0.76 1.40
C THR A 84 -0.62 -1.68 1.13
N ARG A 85 -0.47 -2.73 1.92
CA ARG A 85 0.58 -3.75 1.72
C ARG A 85 0.46 -4.41 0.35
N GLU A 86 -0.73 -4.83 -0.01
CA GLU A 86 -1.01 -5.46 -1.31
C GLU A 86 -0.74 -4.49 -2.48
N ASP A 87 -1.15 -3.24 -2.34
CA ASP A 87 -0.89 -2.19 -3.32
C ASP A 87 0.61 -1.95 -3.53
N HIS A 88 1.41 -1.87 -2.45
CA HIS A 88 2.86 -1.72 -2.52
C HIS A 88 3.51 -2.89 -3.27
N LEU A 89 3.12 -4.12 -2.96
CA LEU A 89 3.66 -5.31 -3.62
C LEU A 89 3.27 -5.38 -5.10
N THR A 90 2.04 -5.03 -5.44
CA THR A 90 1.56 -4.99 -6.82
C THR A 90 2.31 -3.94 -7.64
N ARG A 91 2.52 -2.76 -7.08
CA ARG A 91 3.30 -1.69 -7.73
C ARG A 91 4.76 -2.08 -7.92
N SER A 92 5.37 -2.70 -6.92
CA SER A 92 6.74 -3.19 -7.03
C SER A 92 6.90 -4.19 -8.17
N LYS A 93 6.01 -5.16 -8.27
CA LYS A 93 6.00 -6.14 -9.37
C LYS A 93 5.86 -5.46 -10.74
N ALA A 94 4.98 -4.47 -10.84
CA ALA A 94 4.78 -3.72 -12.08
C ALA A 94 6.03 -2.94 -12.48
N ILE A 95 6.70 -2.29 -11.53
CA ILE A 95 7.96 -1.58 -11.76
C ILE A 95 9.06 -2.55 -12.24
N ARG A 96 9.21 -3.68 -11.58
CA ARG A 96 10.22 -4.68 -11.97
C ARG A 96 9.97 -5.27 -13.34
N ARG A 97 8.73 -5.54 -13.67
CA ARG A 97 8.33 -5.97 -15.02
C ARG A 97 8.68 -4.92 -16.06
N PHE A 98 8.38 -3.67 -15.79
CA PHE A 98 8.75 -2.55 -16.65
C PHE A 98 10.26 -2.47 -16.87
N LEU A 99 11.06 -2.57 -15.81
CA LEU A 99 12.53 -2.57 -15.90
C LEU A 99 13.05 -3.74 -16.72
N THR A 100 12.47 -4.91 -16.58
CA THR A 100 12.81 -6.10 -17.39
C THR A 100 12.52 -5.85 -18.86
N LEU A 101 11.36 -5.29 -19.20
CA LEU A 101 11.00 -4.96 -20.57
C LEU A 101 11.93 -3.90 -21.17
N LEU A 102 12.32 -2.90 -20.40
CA LEU A 102 13.30 -1.90 -20.83
C LEU A 102 14.68 -2.50 -21.11
N ALA A 103 15.10 -3.48 -20.33
CA ALA A 103 16.39 -4.16 -20.52
C ALA A 103 16.40 -5.05 -21.74
N GLU A 104 15.27 -5.70 -22.06
CA GLU A 104 15.15 -6.62 -23.19
C GLU A 104 14.95 -5.92 -24.53
N GLN A 105 14.31 -4.74 -24.53
CA GLN A 105 14.01 -4.03 -25.78
C GLN A 105 14.45 -2.57 -25.73
N PRO A 106 15.49 -2.22 -26.48
CA PRO A 106 16.00 -0.87 -26.44
C PRO A 106 15.18 0.11 -27.27
N VAL A 107 13.96 0.28 -27.30
CA VAL A 107 13.29 1.43 -27.98
C VAL A 107 11.94 1.15 -28.67
N SER A 108 11.04 0.44 -28.15
CA SER A 108 9.70 0.60 -28.72
C SER A 108 8.68 0.88 -27.62
N LEU A 109 8.27 2.13 -27.52
CA LEU A 109 7.12 2.55 -26.73
C LEU A 109 5.80 1.87 -27.14
N VAL A 110 5.83 1.12 -28.24
CA VAL A 110 4.65 0.50 -28.86
C VAL A 110 4.24 -0.80 -28.15
N ASP A 111 5.18 -1.48 -27.50
CA ASP A 111 4.94 -2.77 -26.85
C ASP A 111 4.73 -2.66 -25.33
N TRP A 112 4.37 -1.48 -24.86
CA TRP A 112 4.12 -1.26 -23.46
C TRP A 112 2.83 -1.95 -23.02
N ASP A 113 2.93 -2.71 -21.95
CA ASP A 113 1.77 -3.26 -21.26
C ASP A 113 0.94 -2.10 -20.70
N GLU A 114 -0.21 -1.86 -21.28
CA GLU A 114 -1.12 -0.78 -20.90
C GLU A 114 -1.55 -0.88 -19.44
N GLN A 115 -1.64 -2.07 -18.91
CA GLN A 115 -1.96 -2.28 -17.48
C GLN A 115 -0.84 -1.84 -16.56
N ALA A 116 0.41 -2.17 -16.91
CA ALA A 116 1.57 -1.71 -16.15
C ALA A 116 1.72 -0.19 -16.21
N TRP A 117 1.46 0.39 -17.38
CA TRP A 117 1.45 1.83 -17.58
C TRP A 117 0.42 2.54 -16.68
N ASN A 118 -0.80 2.09 -16.71
CA ASN A 118 -1.89 2.67 -15.91
C ASN A 118 -1.68 2.52 -14.39
N LEU A 119 -0.95 1.49 -13.98
CA LEU A 119 -0.61 1.28 -12.57
C LEU A 119 0.52 2.19 -12.08
N LEU A 120 1.45 2.55 -12.96
CA LEU A 120 2.66 3.27 -12.61
C LEU A 120 2.55 4.78 -12.83
N VAL A 121 1.92 5.19 -13.91
CA VAL A 121 1.95 6.58 -14.35
C VAL A 121 0.62 7.25 -14.06
N SER A 122 0.66 8.33 -13.27
CA SER A 122 -0.51 9.16 -13.01
C SER A 122 -0.65 10.29 -14.03
N GLN A 123 0.45 10.78 -14.55
CA GLN A 123 0.47 11.89 -15.50
C GLN A 123 1.73 11.86 -16.35
N VAL A 124 1.58 12.22 -17.63
CA VAL A 124 2.69 12.48 -18.53
C VAL A 124 2.55 13.90 -19.06
N THR A 125 3.58 14.69 -18.91
CA THR A 125 3.64 16.05 -19.46
C THR A 125 4.79 16.14 -20.44
N ILE A 126 4.48 16.53 -21.68
CA ILE A 126 5.50 16.79 -22.69
C ILE A 126 5.82 18.28 -22.67
N ARG A 127 7.08 18.61 -22.47
CA ARG A 127 7.57 19.99 -22.45
C ARG A 127 7.95 20.46 -23.85
N GLU A 128 8.04 21.77 -24.03
CA GLU A 128 8.39 22.39 -25.31
C GLU A 128 9.76 21.99 -25.85
N ASP A 129 10.68 21.57 -24.97
CA ASP A 129 12.00 21.06 -25.34
C ASP A 129 11.99 19.59 -25.83
N GLY A 130 10.81 18.97 -25.89
CA GLY A 130 10.63 17.57 -26.25
C GLY A 130 10.90 16.57 -25.13
N SER A 131 11.19 17.03 -23.92
CA SER A 131 11.31 16.16 -22.77
C SER A 131 9.94 15.70 -22.28
N ALA A 132 9.84 14.46 -21.81
CA ALA A 132 8.65 13.92 -21.20
C ALA A 132 8.87 13.79 -19.68
N GLU A 133 7.96 14.37 -18.93
CA GLU A 133 7.92 14.25 -17.48
C GLU A 133 6.86 13.23 -17.09
N PHE A 134 7.28 12.16 -16.44
CA PHE A 134 6.40 11.09 -15.95
C PHE A 134 6.21 11.25 -14.46
N VAL A 135 4.97 11.45 -14.05
CA VAL A 135 4.61 11.48 -12.63
C VAL A 135 4.06 10.10 -12.27
N PHE A 136 4.77 9.40 -11.42
CA PHE A 136 4.36 8.10 -10.92
C PHE A 136 3.42 8.26 -9.72
N ARG A 137 2.53 7.30 -9.55
CA ARG A 137 1.67 7.24 -8.37
C ARG A 137 2.56 7.04 -7.13
N GLY A 138 2.60 8.03 -6.26
CA GLY A 138 3.48 8.07 -5.11
C GLY A 138 4.41 9.29 -5.08
N GLU A 139 4.11 10.31 -5.91
CA GLU A 139 4.79 11.60 -5.97
C GLU A 139 6.24 11.55 -6.49
N ILE A 140 6.61 10.51 -7.20
CA ILE A 140 7.92 10.43 -7.85
C ILE A 140 7.79 10.94 -9.28
N THR A 141 8.62 11.92 -9.62
CA THR A 141 8.69 12.50 -10.95
C THR A 141 9.98 12.09 -11.63
N ILE A 142 9.88 11.53 -12.83
CA ILE A 142 11.02 11.20 -13.68
C ILE A 142 10.91 12.00 -14.98
N THR A 143 11.98 12.69 -15.33
CA THR A 143 12.06 13.44 -16.58
C THR A 143 12.94 12.69 -17.57
N VAL A 144 12.40 12.37 -18.74
CA VAL A 144 13.13 11.75 -19.84
C VAL A 144 13.28 12.78 -20.94
N LYS A 145 14.51 13.09 -21.29
CA LYS A 145 14.77 13.98 -22.40
C LYS A 145 14.67 13.22 -23.71
N ALA A 146 13.98 13.80 -24.66
CA ALA A 146 13.97 13.30 -26.03
C ALA A 146 15.37 13.44 -26.65
N LYS A 147 15.68 12.50 -27.53
CA LYS A 147 16.86 12.64 -28.38
C LYS A 147 16.68 13.76 -29.42
#